data_c6e6b0a353cfdd57ffbb0c074be209f0
#
_entry.id   c6e6b0a353cfdd57ffbb0c074be209f0
#
_cell.length_a   1.000
_cell.length_b   1.000
_cell.length_c   1.000
_cell.angle_alpha   90.00
_cell.angle_beta   90.00
_cell.angle_gamma   90.00
#
_symmetry.space_group_name_H-M   'P 1'
#
loop_
_entity.id
_entity.type
_entity.pdbx_description
1 polymer ?
#
loop_
_entity_poly.entity_id
_entity_poly.type
_entity_poly.pdbx_seq_one_letter_code
_entity_poly.pdbx_strand_id
1 'polypeptide(L)'
;MINRVVLVGRLTKDPEYRTTPSGVSVATFTLAVNRTFTNAQGEREADFINVVVFRRQAENVNNYLFKGSLAGVDGRIQSRSYENQEGRRIFVDRKSVV
;
A
#
# COMPACT_ATOMS: atom_id res chain seq x y z
N MET A 1 15.95 3.93 15.78
CA MET A 1 14.49 4.08 15.59
C MET A 1 13.99 3.00 14.64
N ILE A 2 12.80 2.53 14.88
CA ILE A 2 12.21 1.48 14.06
C ILE A 2 11.09 2.10 13.24
N ASN A 3 11.11 1.84 11.94
CA ASN A 3 10.04 2.26 11.05
C ASN A 3 9.64 1.06 10.19
N ARG A 4 8.72 0.28 10.69
CA ARG A 4 8.25 -0.91 10.01
C ARG A 4 6.76 -1.05 10.20
N VAL A 5 6.08 -1.40 9.11
CA VAL A 5 4.63 -1.55 9.09
C VAL A 5 4.30 -2.88 8.44
N VAL A 6 3.40 -3.61 9.07
CA VAL A 6 2.85 -4.85 8.51
C VAL A 6 1.35 -4.67 8.42
N LEU A 7 0.81 -4.80 7.22
CA LEU A 7 -0.60 -4.59 6.95
C LEU A 7 -1.15 -5.73 6.13
N VAL A 8 -2.40 -6.08 6.40
CA VAL A 8 -3.16 -7.00 5.56
C VAL A 8 -4.48 -6.33 5.23
N GLY A 9 -4.80 -6.27 3.95
CA GLY A 9 -6.03 -5.65 3.52
C GLY A 9 -6.33 -5.98 2.07
N ARG A 10 -7.34 -5.30 1.50
CA ARG A 10 -7.75 -5.55 0.13
C ARG A 10 -7.51 -4.31 -0.73
N LEU A 11 -7.13 -4.55 -1.97
CA LEU A 11 -6.98 -3.48 -2.93
C LEU A 11 -8.34 -2.87 -3.26
N THR A 12 -8.41 -1.55 -3.26
CA THR A 12 -9.66 -0.84 -3.55
C THR A 12 -9.89 -0.68 -5.04
N LYS A 13 -8.83 -0.80 -5.83
CA LYS A 13 -8.88 -0.74 -7.28
C LYS A 13 -7.64 -1.41 -7.83
N ASP A 14 -7.57 -1.56 -9.14
CA ASP A 14 -6.42 -2.17 -9.77
C ASP A 14 -5.17 -1.34 -9.53
N PRO A 15 -3.99 -1.96 -9.38
CA PRO A 15 -2.76 -1.21 -9.22
C PRO A 15 -2.43 -0.37 -10.45
N GLU A 16 -1.81 0.76 -10.21
CA GLU A 16 -1.25 1.57 -11.28
C GLU A 16 0.21 1.19 -11.45
N TYR A 17 0.55 0.76 -12.64
CA TYR A 17 1.91 0.34 -12.97
C TYR A 17 2.52 1.31 -13.96
N ARG A 18 3.75 1.72 -13.69
CA ARG A 18 4.47 2.60 -14.61
C ARG A 18 5.97 2.37 -14.47
N THR A 19 6.70 2.86 -15.46
CA THR A 19 8.15 2.80 -15.45
C THR A 19 8.68 4.23 -15.42
N THR A 20 9.66 4.47 -14.54
CA THR A 20 10.30 5.77 -14.46
C THR A 20 11.21 6.01 -15.67
N PRO A 21 11.61 7.26 -15.93
CA PRO A 21 12.54 7.53 -17.01
C PRO A 21 13.88 6.79 -16.87
N SER A 22 14.26 6.44 -15.66
CA SER A 22 15.49 5.67 -15.44
C SER A 22 15.29 4.16 -15.60
N GLY A 23 14.07 3.71 -15.96
CA GLY A 23 13.82 2.31 -16.22
C GLY A 23 13.40 1.50 -15.02
N VAL A 24 13.01 2.14 -13.92
CA VAL A 24 12.58 1.44 -12.71
C VAL A 24 11.07 1.23 -12.75
N SER A 25 10.64 0.01 -12.53
CA SER A 25 9.22 -0.32 -12.43
C SER A 25 8.66 0.14 -11.10
N VAL A 26 7.50 0.78 -11.14
CA VAL A 26 6.82 1.30 -9.94
C VAL A 26 5.35 0.93 -10.03
N ALA A 27 4.81 0.38 -8.97
CA ALA A 27 3.37 0.14 -8.86
C ALA A 27 2.84 0.80 -7.61
N THR A 28 1.66 1.38 -7.73
CA THR A 28 0.99 2.05 -6.62
C THR A 28 -0.41 1.48 -6.50
N PHE A 29 -0.80 1.18 -5.28
CA PHE A 29 -2.17 0.74 -5.01
C PHE A 29 -2.62 1.23 -3.65
N THR A 30 -3.92 1.24 -3.45
CA THR A 30 -4.53 1.62 -2.18
C THR A 30 -5.06 0.38 -1.50
N LEU A 31 -4.67 0.20 -0.25
CA LEU A 31 -5.06 -0.94 0.56
C LEU A 31 -6.11 -0.50 1.56
N ALA A 32 -7.23 -1.18 1.61
CA ALA A 32 -8.24 -0.96 2.63
C ALA A 32 -7.99 -1.93 3.77
N VAL A 33 -7.63 -1.39 4.93
CA VAL A 33 -7.31 -2.16 6.12
C VAL A 33 -8.40 -1.92 7.14
N ASN A 34 -9.12 -2.96 7.49
CA ASN A 34 -10.18 -2.86 8.48
C ASN A 34 -9.60 -2.71 9.88
N ARG A 35 -10.20 -1.84 10.66
CA ARG A 35 -9.83 -1.71 12.06
C ARG A 35 -10.36 -2.90 12.85
N THR A 36 -9.69 -3.20 13.94
CA THR A 36 -10.02 -4.37 14.74
C THR A 36 -11.22 -4.13 15.68
N PHE A 37 -11.60 -2.87 15.86
CA PHE A 37 -12.73 -2.53 16.73
C PHE A 37 -13.74 -1.70 15.95
N THR A 38 -14.97 -1.69 16.45
CA THR A 38 -16.05 -0.94 15.83
C THR A 38 -16.09 0.48 16.39
N ASN A 39 -16.73 1.38 15.65
CA ASN A 39 -16.94 2.74 16.12
C ASN A 39 -18.13 2.79 17.07
N ALA A 40 -18.52 4.00 17.49
CA ALA A 40 -19.60 4.20 18.45
C ALA A 40 -20.95 3.72 17.93
N GLN A 41 -21.14 3.64 16.64
CA GLN A 41 -22.37 3.12 16.05
C GLN A 41 -22.34 1.62 15.79
N GLY A 42 -21.28 0.94 16.19
CA GLY A 42 -21.14 -0.48 15.95
C GLY A 42 -20.65 -0.85 14.55
N GLU A 43 -20.21 0.12 13.80
CA GLU A 43 -19.70 -0.11 12.44
C GLU A 43 -18.18 -0.21 12.46
N ARG A 44 -17.66 -1.07 11.59
CA ARG A 44 -16.22 -1.13 11.41
C ARG A 44 -15.78 -0.08 10.42
N GLU A 45 -14.68 0.57 10.76
CA GLU A 45 -14.05 1.52 9.89
C GLU A 45 -12.84 0.90 9.23
N ALA A 46 -12.49 1.42 8.08
CA ALA A 46 -11.31 1.00 7.36
C ALA A 46 -10.39 2.19 7.16
N ASP A 47 -9.09 1.92 7.19
CA ASP A 47 -8.09 2.89 6.81
C ASP A 47 -7.64 2.61 5.39
N PHE A 48 -7.55 3.66 4.58
CA PHE A 48 -7.11 3.56 3.21
C PHE A 48 -5.68 4.03 3.11
N ILE A 49 -4.79 3.14 2.74
CA ILE A 49 -3.36 3.39 2.81
C ILE A 49 -2.77 3.22 1.42
N ASN A 50 -2.05 4.24 0.97
CA ASN A 50 -1.36 4.19 -0.31
C ASN A 50 -0.07 3.42 -0.16
N VAL A 51 0.14 2.45 -1.04
CA VAL A 51 1.32 1.59 -1.02
C VAL A 51 2.06 1.77 -2.33
N VAL A 52 3.37 1.92 -2.24
CA VAL A 52 4.25 2.04 -3.39
C VAL A 52 5.25 0.89 -3.35
N VAL A 53 5.37 0.18 -4.46
CA VAL A 53 6.33 -0.91 -4.60
C VAL A 53 7.19 -0.66 -5.83
N PHE A 54 8.40 -1.21 -5.82
CA PHE A 54 9.40 -0.96 -6.85
C PHE A 54 9.94 -2.25 -7.44
N ARG A 55 10.44 -2.16 -8.68
CA ARG A 55 11.21 -3.22 -9.32
C ARG A 55 10.40 -4.50 -9.48
N ARG A 56 10.95 -5.63 -9.08
CA ARG A 56 10.27 -6.92 -9.25
C ARG A 56 8.95 -6.99 -8.51
N GLN A 57 8.88 -6.39 -7.33
CA GLN A 57 7.64 -6.37 -6.58
C GLN A 57 6.55 -5.59 -7.30
N ALA A 58 6.92 -4.51 -7.99
CA ALA A 58 5.97 -3.76 -8.80
C ALA A 58 5.43 -4.62 -9.94
N GLU A 59 6.29 -5.39 -10.58
CA GLU A 59 5.87 -6.29 -11.64
C GLU A 59 4.95 -7.38 -11.10
N ASN A 60 5.28 -7.95 -9.95
CA ASN A 60 4.44 -8.97 -9.32
C ASN A 60 3.07 -8.41 -8.95
N VAL A 61 3.03 -7.22 -8.40
CA VAL A 61 1.77 -6.57 -8.05
C VAL A 61 0.92 -6.37 -9.31
N ASN A 62 1.53 -5.89 -10.38
CA ASN A 62 0.82 -5.66 -11.63
C ASN A 62 0.27 -6.96 -12.23
N ASN A 63 1.03 -8.04 -12.10
CA ASN A 63 0.66 -9.32 -12.72
C ASN A 63 -0.35 -10.12 -11.91
N TYR A 64 -0.32 -10.01 -10.59
CA TYR A 64 -1.07 -10.92 -9.74
C TYR A 64 -2.13 -10.26 -8.86
N LEU A 65 -2.06 -8.96 -8.64
CA LEU A 65 -3.02 -8.28 -7.79
C LEU A 65 -3.99 -7.44 -8.62
N PHE A 66 -5.21 -7.38 -8.15
CA PHE A 66 -6.27 -6.61 -8.81
C PHE A 66 -7.25 -6.14 -7.75
N LYS A 67 -8.22 -5.34 -8.17
CA LYS A 67 -9.24 -4.83 -7.25
C LYS A 67 -9.87 -5.97 -6.46
N GLY A 68 -9.90 -5.82 -5.15
CA GLY A 68 -10.48 -6.80 -4.25
C GLY A 68 -9.52 -7.87 -3.77
N SER A 69 -8.30 -7.94 -4.33
CA SER A 69 -7.31 -8.91 -3.88
C SER A 69 -6.90 -8.66 -2.44
N LEU A 70 -6.74 -9.74 -1.69
CA LEU A 70 -6.19 -9.68 -0.34
C LEU A 70 -4.67 -9.68 -0.44
N ALA A 71 -4.03 -8.72 0.19
CA ALA A 71 -2.58 -8.59 0.12
C ALA A 71 -2.00 -8.29 1.49
N GLY A 72 -0.85 -8.88 1.76
CA GLY A 72 -0.06 -8.56 2.94
C GLY A 72 1.13 -7.70 2.53
N VAL A 73 1.37 -6.65 3.30
CA VAL A 73 2.41 -5.69 3.02
C VAL A 73 3.30 -5.54 4.24
N ASP A 74 4.61 -5.64 4.02
CA ASP A 74 5.61 -5.37 5.05
C ASP A 74 6.52 -4.30 4.50
N GLY A 75 6.50 -3.13 5.10
CA GLY A 75 7.26 -2.01 4.61
C GLY A 75 7.51 -0.97 5.67
N ARG A 76 7.69 0.25 5.22
CA ARG A 76 7.92 1.38 6.11
C ARG A 76 7.01 2.53 5.70
N ILE A 77 6.74 3.40 6.65
CA ILE A 77 5.91 4.58 6.42
C ILE A 77 6.79 5.73 5.99
N GLN A 78 6.38 6.43 4.93
CA GLN A 78 6.96 7.70 4.56
C GLN A 78 5.87 8.73 4.42
N SER A 79 6.09 9.89 4.99
CA SER A 79 5.19 11.02 4.83
C SER A 79 5.79 11.96 3.80
N ARG A 80 4.92 12.60 3.03
CA ARG A 80 5.38 13.65 2.14
C ARG A 80 5.74 14.88 2.96
N SER A 81 6.75 15.58 2.50
CA SER A 81 7.18 16.80 3.16
C SER A 81 6.39 18.03 2.71
N TYR A 82 5.46 17.89 1.79
CA TYR A 82 4.66 19.02 1.33
C TYR A 82 3.67 19.44 2.40
N GLU A 83 3.49 20.71 2.54
CA GLU A 83 2.36 21.20 3.29
C GLU A 83 1.07 20.75 2.61
N ASN A 84 0.01 20.65 3.35
CA ASN A 84 -1.31 20.21 2.89
C ASN A 84 -1.39 18.76 2.49
N GLN A 85 -0.38 18.00 2.74
CA GLN A 85 -0.42 16.60 2.40
C GLN A 85 -0.78 15.79 3.61
N GLU A 86 -1.92 15.17 3.55
CA GLU A 86 -2.37 14.29 4.61
C GLU A 86 -1.98 12.85 4.36
N GLY A 87 -1.55 12.57 3.16
CA GLY A 87 -1.26 11.21 2.78
C GLY A 87 0.02 10.70 3.37
N ARG A 88 -0.06 9.50 3.90
CA ARG A 88 1.13 8.75 4.26
C ARG A 88 1.27 7.61 3.29
N ARG A 89 2.49 7.33 2.89
CA ARG A 89 2.77 6.26 1.96
C ARG A 89 3.58 5.18 2.64
N ILE A 90 3.25 3.95 2.32
CA ILE A 90 3.99 2.79 2.76
C ILE A 90 4.88 2.35 1.61
N PHE A 91 6.18 2.36 1.83
CA PHE A 91 7.13 1.84 0.86
C PHE A 91 7.49 0.43 1.25
N VAL A 92 7.24 -0.50 0.36
CA VAL A 92 7.38 -1.91 0.64
C VAL A 92 8.82 -2.33 0.42
N ASP A 93 9.35 -3.04 1.39
CA ASP A 93 10.68 -3.62 1.30
C ASP A 93 10.66 -4.82 0.35
N ARG A 94 11.84 -5.21 -0.13
CA ARG A 94 11.98 -6.21 -1.20
C ARG A 94 11.34 -7.56 -0.93
N LYS A 95 11.07 -7.88 0.33
CA LYS A 95 10.64 -9.23 0.70
C LYS A 95 9.14 -9.37 0.84
N SER A 96 8.33 -8.37 0.54
CA SER A 96 7.20 -8.24 1.42
C SER A 96 5.84 -8.09 0.81
N VAL A 97 5.65 -8.27 -0.46
CA VAL A 97 4.30 -8.29 -1.01
C VAL A 97 3.88 -9.74 -1.17
N VAL A 98 2.83 -10.11 -0.50
CA VAL A 98 2.31 -11.47 -0.55
C VAL A 98 0.97 -11.48 -1.28
#